data_0dfb387217ce06a3a387af2a1f82f98a
#
_entry.id   0dfb387217ce06a3a387af2a1f82f98a
#
_cell.length_a   1.000
_cell.length_b   1.000
_cell.length_c   1.000
_cell.angle_alpha   90.00
_cell.angle_beta   90.00
_cell.angle_gamma   90.00
#
_symmetry.space_group_name_H-M   'P 1'
#
loop_
_entity.id
_entity.type
_entity.pdbx_description
1 polymer ?
#
loop_
_entity_poly.entity_id
_entity_poly.type
_entity_poly.pdbx_seq_one_letter_code
_entity_poly.pdbx_strand_id
1 'polypeptide(L)'
;MKTIGRIILICAAVLAAACTDKANTDKEPVLPLTLSVDKSTIESDGQDIATLIIKDAEGMILTEGKNLNKTAFHVEETDEWLNGILLGDMANKFTSLADGSYTISGMYDGKYCDNTIKVTSQNRRTYETFHKNVAIYRLTGTWCGYCPQLTTALNGINDFTEDHSVVLEFHNGDEFSVKYDSTHDLASKLMVEFRNTSLPYAIFSLSLGIDTRDSYEIQSIVKDILTKNPAKTGIKARSSVSGDKLTVNATVKASSA
;
A
#
# COMPACT_ATOMS: atom_id res chain seq x y z
N MET A 1 29.49 -77.71 -18.62
CA MET A 1 29.65 -77.02 -17.30
C MET A 1 28.61 -75.88 -17.22
N LYS A 2 27.78 -75.95 -16.20
CA LYS A 2 26.59 -75.12 -15.98
C LYS A 2 26.97 -73.79 -15.39
N THR A 3 26.45 -72.69 -15.91
CA THR A 3 26.46 -71.43 -15.21
C THR A 3 25.04 -70.86 -15.18
N ILE A 4 24.55 -70.74 -13.98
CA ILE A 4 23.19 -70.30 -13.60
C ILE A 4 23.13 -68.76 -13.65
N GLY A 5 22.31 -68.26 -14.53
CA GLY A 5 22.00 -66.79 -14.55
C GLY A 5 21.03 -66.43 -13.45
N ARG A 6 21.43 -65.52 -12.59
CA ARG A 6 20.54 -64.84 -11.60
C ARG A 6 19.70 -63.77 -12.28
N ILE A 7 18.42 -64.00 -12.25
CA ILE A 7 17.42 -62.97 -12.60
C ILE A 7 17.32 -62.00 -11.42
N ILE A 8 17.70 -60.73 -11.64
CA ILE A 8 17.46 -59.65 -10.70
C ILE A 8 16.11 -59.06 -11.03
N LEU A 9 15.16 -59.24 -10.12
CA LEU A 9 13.85 -58.61 -10.16
C LEU A 9 13.99 -57.15 -9.68
N ILE A 10 13.92 -56.18 -10.60
CA ILE A 10 13.90 -54.78 -10.24
C ILE A 10 12.44 -54.42 -9.93
N CYS A 11 12.12 -54.26 -8.64
CA CYS A 11 10.88 -53.64 -8.20
C CYS A 11 10.91 -52.14 -8.60
N ALA A 12 10.19 -51.79 -9.63
CA ALA A 12 9.89 -50.40 -9.92
C ALA A 12 8.92 -49.87 -8.86
N ALA A 13 9.47 -49.11 -7.90
CA ALA A 13 8.63 -48.28 -7.01
C ALA A 13 7.99 -47.17 -7.84
N VAL A 14 6.70 -47.32 -8.10
CA VAL A 14 5.87 -46.22 -8.64
C VAL A 14 5.75 -45.18 -7.54
N LEU A 15 6.54 -44.13 -7.64
CA LEU A 15 6.29 -42.89 -6.91
C LEU A 15 4.97 -42.32 -7.42
N ALA A 16 3.89 -42.53 -6.70
CA ALA A 16 2.69 -41.73 -6.84
C ALA A 16 3.04 -40.28 -6.49
N ALA A 17 3.33 -39.47 -7.50
CA ALA A 17 3.31 -38.02 -7.33
C ALA A 17 1.91 -37.68 -6.92
N ALA A 18 1.74 -37.31 -5.66
CA ALA A 18 0.53 -36.65 -5.20
C ALA A 18 0.42 -35.35 -6.01
N CYS A 19 -0.44 -35.36 -7.01
CA CYS A 19 -0.96 -34.12 -7.58
C CYS A 19 -1.64 -33.40 -6.43
N THR A 20 -0.99 -32.36 -5.92
CA THR A 20 -1.68 -31.34 -5.14
C THR A 20 -2.72 -30.77 -6.07
N ASP A 21 -3.98 -31.04 -5.79
CA ASP A 21 -5.12 -30.45 -6.48
C ASP A 21 -4.89 -28.95 -6.51
N LYS A 22 -4.69 -28.41 -7.71
CA LYS A 22 -4.81 -26.97 -7.93
C LYS A 22 -6.21 -26.62 -7.49
N ALA A 23 -6.31 -25.77 -6.44
CA ALA A 23 -7.58 -25.28 -5.95
C ALA A 23 -8.47 -24.94 -7.15
N ASN A 24 -9.63 -25.57 -7.22
CA ASN A 24 -10.58 -25.37 -8.31
C ASN A 24 -11.15 -23.96 -8.19
N THR A 25 -10.54 -23.02 -8.88
CA THR A 25 -10.86 -21.57 -8.82
C THR A 25 -12.18 -21.23 -9.53
N ASP A 26 -12.85 -22.21 -10.15
CA ASP A 26 -14.07 -22.01 -10.94
C ASP A 26 -15.34 -22.48 -10.19
N LYS A 27 -15.21 -23.04 -8.98
CA LYS A 27 -16.37 -23.44 -8.17
C LYS A 27 -16.99 -22.20 -7.54
N GLU A 28 -18.30 -22.02 -7.72
CA GLU A 28 -19.02 -20.96 -6.99
C GLU A 28 -18.99 -21.22 -5.48
N PRO A 29 -18.78 -20.17 -4.66
CA PRO A 29 -18.73 -20.32 -3.21
C PRO A 29 -20.11 -20.67 -2.65
N VAL A 30 -20.13 -21.55 -1.67
CA VAL A 30 -21.36 -21.98 -0.95
C VAL A 30 -21.60 -21.02 0.21
N LEU A 31 -22.79 -20.39 0.23
CA LEU A 31 -23.15 -19.49 1.32
C LEU A 31 -23.51 -20.28 2.61
N PRO A 32 -23.34 -19.71 3.79
CA PRO A 32 -22.84 -18.35 4.08
C PRO A 32 -21.33 -18.17 3.93
N LEU A 33 -20.91 -16.92 3.71
CA LEU A 33 -19.50 -16.55 3.77
C LEU A 33 -19.13 -16.10 5.18
N THR A 34 -17.95 -16.50 5.65
CA THR A 34 -17.43 -16.10 6.97
C THR A 34 -16.10 -15.41 6.84
N LEU A 35 -15.94 -14.30 7.58
CA LEU A 35 -14.69 -13.54 7.69
C LEU A 35 -13.98 -13.95 8.98
N SER A 36 -12.68 -14.18 8.89
CA SER A 36 -11.78 -14.43 10.02
C SER A 36 -10.44 -13.71 9.79
N VAL A 37 -9.61 -13.68 10.82
CA VAL A 37 -8.27 -13.09 10.77
C VAL A 37 -7.27 -14.02 11.45
N ASP A 38 -6.04 -14.05 10.97
CA ASP A 38 -4.96 -14.88 11.55
C ASP A 38 -4.53 -14.40 12.94
N LYS A 39 -4.57 -13.08 13.18
CA LYS A 39 -4.31 -12.47 14.50
C LYS A 39 -5.18 -11.22 14.69
N SER A 40 -5.77 -11.11 15.85
CA SER A 40 -6.67 -9.99 16.21
C SER A 40 -5.96 -8.80 16.85
N THR A 41 -4.63 -8.88 17.03
CA THR A 41 -3.83 -7.79 17.59
C THR A 41 -2.55 -7.64 16.79
N ILE A 42 -2.25 -6.40 16.39
CA ILE A 42 -1.06 -6.01 15.64
C ILE A 42 -0.34 -4.83 16.32
N GLU A 43 0.93 -4.63 15.99
CA GLU A 43 1.65 -3.40 16.32
C GLU A 43 1.17 -2.24 15.42
N SER A 44 1.07 -1.04 16.01
CA SER A 44 0.75 0.19 15.25
C SER A 44 1.98 0.75 14.54
N ASP A 45 2.63 -0.08 13.72
CA ASP A 45 3.88 0.28 13.03
C ASP A 45 3.79 0.26 11.51
N GLY A 46 2.63 -0.12 10.99
CA GLY A 46 2.41 -0.28 9.58
C GLY A 46 3.14 -1.47 8.95
N GLN A 47 3.84 -2.30 9.73
CA GLN A 47 4.58 -3.47 9.26
C GLN A 47 4.00 -4.78 9.80
N ASP A 48 3.43 -4.74 10.99
CA ASP A 48 2.75 -5.91 11.57
C ASP A 48 1.40 -6.09 10.88
N ILE A 49 1.23 -7.20 10.16
CA ILE A 49 0.13 -7.44 9.22
C ILE A 49 -0.83 -8.47 9.82
N ALA A 50 -2.12 -8.15 9.89
CA ALA A 50 -3.20 -9.08 10.07
C ALA A 50 -3.72 -9.58 8.71
N THR A 51 -3.77 -10.90 8.51
CA THR A 51 -4.26 -11.50 7.27
C THR A 51 -5.75 -11.81 7.38
N LEU A 52 -6.55 -11.19 6.50
CA LEU A 52 -7.99 -11.36 6.42
C LEU A 52 -8.31 -12.59 5.58
N ILE A 53 -9.21 -13.46 6.07
CA ILE A 53 -9.51 -14.75 5.46
C ILE A 53 -11.03 -14.89 5.32
N ILE A 54 -11.51 -15.00 4.08
CA ILE A 54 -12.90 -15.34 3.78
C ILE A 54 -12.98 -16.82 3.45
N LYS A 55 -13.92 -17.51 4.08
CA LYS A 55 -14.26 -18.90 3.79
C LYS A 55 -15.73 -19.04 3.43
N ASP A 56 -16.02 -19.98 2.55
CA ASP A 56 -17.38 -20.41 2.29
C ASP A 56 -17.89 -21.45 3.33
N ALA A 57 -19.15 -21.87 3.21
CA ALA A 57 -19.77 -22.84 4.12
C ALA A 57 -19.12 -24.23 4.07
N GLU A 58 -18.41 -24.58 3.01
CA GLU A 58 -17.64 -25.83 2.89
C GLU A 58 -16.21 -25.70 3.39
N GLY A 59 -15.78 -24.49 3.83
CA GLY A 59 -14.45 -24.21 4.36
C GLY A 59 -13.43 -23.85 3.27
N MET A 60 -13.85 -23.66 2.03
CA MET A 60 -12.97 -23.23 0.95
C MET A 60 -12.49 -21.81 1.20
N ILE A 61 -11.17 -21.58 1.14
CA ILE A 61 -10.56 -20.26 1.30
C ILE A 61 -10.71 -19.48 0.00
N LEU A 62 -11.32 -18.29 0.10
CA LEU A 62 -11.61 -17.40 -1.04
C LEU A 62 -10.64 -16.21 -1.15
N THR A 63 -9.68 -16.08 -0.23
CA THR A 63 -8.71 -15.00 -0.15
C THR A 63 -7.32 -15.41 -0.64
N GLU A 64 -7.24 -16.35 -1.57
CA GLU A 64 -5.98 -16.85 -2.13
C GLU A 64 -6.00 -16.88 -3.66
N GLY A 65 -4.84 -16.69 -4.26
CA GLY A 65 -4.62 -16.77 -5.71
C GLY A 65 -5.54 -15.82 -6.49
N LYS A 66 -6.13 -16.30 -7.59
CA LYS A 66 -7.01 -15.49 -8.45
C LYS A 66 -8.31 -15.05 -7.76
N ASN A 67 -8.73 -15.77 -6.73
CA ASN A 67 -9.93 -15.43 -5.97
C ASN A 67 -9.79 -14.12 -5.20
N LEU A 68 -8.57 -13.73 -4.85
CA LEU A 68 -8.30 -12.48 -4.15
C LEU A 68 -8.80 -11.25 -4.94
N ASN A 69 -8.76 -11.29 -6.29
CA ASN A 69 -9.27 -10.22 -7.13
C ASN A 69 -10.79 -9.99 -7.01
N LYS A 70 -11.52 -10.96 -6.44
CA LYS A 70 -12.97 -10.88 -6.20
C LYS A 70 -13.31 -10.43 -4.77
N THR A 71 -12.29 -10.20 -3.93
CA THR A 71 -12.48 -9.79 -2.54
C THR A 71 -12.45 -8.28 -2.39
N ALA A 72 -13.19 -7.80 -1.40
CA ALA A 72 -13.06 -6.44 -0.87
C ALA A 72 -13.31 -6.47 0.65
N PHE A 73 -12.58 -5.62 1.37
CA PHE A 73 -12.74 -5.45 2.81
C PHE A 73 -12.91 -3.98 3.10
N HIS A 74 -13.85 -3.67 3.99
CA HIS A 74 -14.12 -2.31 4.44
C HIS A 74 -13.72 -2.17 5.91
N VAL A 75 -12.91 -1.14 6.19
CA VAL A 75 -12.48 -0.76 7.54
C VAL A 75 -13.35 0.40 7.99
N GLU A 76 -14.26 0.16 8.94
CA GLU A 76 -15.30 1.14 9.32
C GLU A 76 -14.73 2.44 9.87
N GLU A 77 -13.70 2.37 10.73
CA GLU A 77 -13.16 3.54 11.43
C GLU A 77 -12.38 4.51 10.53
N THR A 78 -11.91 4.05 9.36
CA THR A 78 -11.15 4.86 8.39
C THR A 78 -11.86 5.00 7.05
N ASP A 79 -13.03 4.37 6.90
CA ASP A 79 -13.76 4.25 5.61
C ASP A 79 -12.89 3.73 4.45
N GLU A 80 -11.84 2.96 4.78
CA GLU A 80 -10.89 2.43 3.82
C GLU A 80 -11.40 1.12 3.21
N TRP A 81 -11.27 0.99 1.88
CA TRP A 81 -11.57 -0.24 1.14
C TRP A 81 -10.29 -0.91 0.65
N LEU A 82 -10.05 -2.13 1.14
CA LEU A 82 -9.00 -3.01 0.63
C LEU A 82 -9.59 -3.89 -0.47
N ASN A 83 -9.32 -3.54 -1.73
CA ASN A 83 -9.92 -4.19 -2.90
C ASN A 83 -8.92 -5.05 -3.65
N GLY A 84 -9.27 -6.31 -3.94
CA GLY A 84 -8.42 -7.29 -4.58
C GLY A 84 -7.97 -6.92 -6.00
N ILE A 85 -8.84 -6.27 -6.76
CA ILE A 85 -8.50 -5.80 -8.12
C ILE A 85 -7.39 -4.74 -8.08
N LEU A 86 -7.40 -3.89 -7.06
CA LEU A 86 -6.53 -2.73 -6.97
C LEU A 86 -5.23 -3.01 -6.21
N LEU A 87 -5.31 -3.83 -5.15
CA LEU A 87 -4.20 -4.07 -4.24
C LEU A 87 -3.50 -5.43 -4.47
N GLY A 88 -4.08 -6.30 -5.34
CA GLY A 88 -3.52 -7.62 -5.60
C GLY A 88 -3.29 -8.41 -4.31
N ASP A 89 -2.09 -8.96 -4.14
CA ASP A 89 -1.73 -9.79 -2.97
C ASP A 89 -1.76 -9.04 -1.62
N MET A 90 -1.92 -7.72 -1.65
CA MET A 90 -2.06 -6.89 -0.44
C MET A 90 -3.51 -6.66 -0.01
N ALA A 91 -4.50 -7.05 -0.82
CA ALA A 91 -5.91 -6.76 -0.55
C ALA A 91 -6.45 -7.36 0.74
N ASN A 92 -5.94 -8.51 1.17
CA ASN A 92 -6.32 -9.16 2.42
C ASN A 92 -5.31 -8.93 3.55
N LYS A 93 -4.49 -7.88 3.45
CA LYS A 93 -3.45 -7.52 4.43
C LYS A 93 -3.83 -6.22 5.11
N PHE A 94 -4.22 -6.31 6.38
CA PHE A 94 -4.51 -5.14 7.20
C PHE A 94 -3.33 -4.78 8.08
N THR A 95 -3.00 -3.49 8.12
CA THR A 95 -1.99 -2.91 9.00
C THR A 95 -2.42 -1.51 9.40
N SER A 96 -1.88 -0.97 10.50
CA SER A 96 -2.19 0.39 10.96
C SER A 96 -0.95 1.09 11.51
N LEU A 97 -0.91 2.41 11.36
CA LEU A 97 0.09 3.28 11.98
C LEU A 97 -0.43 3.94 13.28
N ALA A 98 -1.72 3.80 13.57
CA ALA A 98 -2.36 4.39 14.74
C ALA A 98 -2.85 3.30 15.70
N ASP A 99 -2.81 3.61 16.99
CA ASP A 99 -3.46 2.80 18.00
C ASP A 99 -4.98 2.91 17.82
N GLY A 100 -5.67 1.77 17.90
CA GLY A 100 -7.12 1.74 17.73
C GLY A 100 -7.68 0.33 17.64
N SER A 101 -8.99 0.24 17.62
CA SER A 101 -9.73 -0.99 17.34
C SER A 101 -10.49 -0.79 16.04
N TYR A 102 -10.24 -1.63 15.09
CA TYR A 102 -10.75 -1.54 13.72
C TYR A 102 -11.76 -2.65 13.47
N THR A 103 -12.98 -2.27 13.07
CA THR A 103 -14.03 -3.18 12.65
C THR A 103 -13.94 -3.39 11.15
N ILE A 104 -13.81 -4.64 10.74
CA ILE A 104 -13.62 -4.98 9.32
C ILE A 104 -14.75 -5.88 8.87
N SER A 105 -15.41 -5.51 7.79
CA SER A 105 -16.35 -6.35 7.03
C SER A 105 -15.68 -6.88 5.76
N GLY A 106 -16.17 -8.00 5.24
CA GLY A 106 -15.60 -8.63 4.05
C GLY A 106 -16.65 -8.93 3.00
N MET A 107 -16.23 -8.95 1.75
CA MET A 107 -17.08 -9.27 0.60
C MET A 107 -16.30 -10.11 -0.41
N TYR A 108 -16.99 -11.07 -1.03
CA TYR A 108 -16.47 -11.86 -2.15
C TYR A 108 -17.49 -11.87 -3.29
N ASP A 109 -17.08 -11.45 -4.48
CA ASP A 109 -17.89 -11.41 -5.71
C ASP A 109 -19.26 -10.75 -5.49
N GLY A 110 -19.27 -9.58 -4.79
CA GLY A 110 -20.46 -8.82 -4.46
C GLY A 110 -21.32 -9.35 -3.31
N LYS A 111 -20.94 -10.48 -2.68
CA LYS A 111 -21.66 -11.09 -1.55
C LYS A 111 -20.92 -10.80 -0.24
N TYR A 112 -21.60 -10.19 0.73
CA TYR A 112 -21.03 -9.90 2.04
C TYR A 112 -20.87 -11.15 2.91
N CYS A 113 -19.86 -11.13 3.77
CA CYS A 113 -19.75 -12.10 4.87
C CYS A 113 -20.84 -11.83 5.90
N ASP A 114 -21.32 -12.90 6.57
CA ASP A 114 -22.39 -12.81 7.59
C ASP A 114 -21.89 -12.16 8.90
N ASN A 115 -20.59 -11.99 9.05
CA ASN A 115 -19.97 -11.44 10.25
C ASN A 115 -18.93 -10.36 9.92
N THR A 116 -18.65 -9.53 10.91
CA THR A 116 -17.49 -8.64 10.96
C THR A 116 -16.45 -9.17 11.94
N ILE A 117 -15.22 -8.69 11.84
CA ILE A 117 -14.14 -8.98 12.79
C ILE A 117 -13.60 -7.68 13.38
N LYS A 118 -12.88 -7.80 14.51
CA LYS A 118 -12.14 -6.68 15.10
C LYS A 118 -10.66 -6.98 15.11
N VAL A 119 -9.85 -6.01 14.69
CA VAL A 119 -8.39 -6.02 14.82
C VAL A 119 -7.98 -4.85 15.68
N THR A 120 -7.24 -5.12 16.75
CA THR A 120 -6.68 -4.08 17.62
C THR A 120 -5.25 -3.79 17.22
N SER A 121 -4.98 -2.53 16.89
CA SER A 121 -3.63 -2.02 16.66
C SER A 121 -3.17 -1.28 17.91
N GLN A 122 -1.99 -1.60 18.42
CA GLN A 122 -1.46 -0.96 19.64
C GLN A 122 0.07 -0.88 19.60
N ASN A 123 0.60 0.24 20.02
CA ASN A 123 2.04 0.40 20.16
C ASN A 123 2.53 -0.30 21.45
N ARG A 124 3.13 -1.46 21.30
CA ARG A 124 3.77 -2.22 22.38
C ARG A 124 5.29 -2.04 22.44
N ARG A 125 5.81 -1.10 21.62
CA ARG A 125 7.25 -0.86 21.55
C ARG A 125 7.78 -0.11 22.76
N THR A 126 9.03 -0.34 23.02
CA THR A 126 9.76 0.37 24.11
C THR A 126 10.27 1.75 23.67
N TYR A 127 10.11 2.12 22.39
CA TYR A 127 10.52 3.42 21.85
C TYR A 127 9.35 4.17 21.20
N GLU A 128 9.40 5.49 21.29
CA GLU A 128 8.43 6.39 20.68
C GLU A 128 8.54 6.37 19.14
N THR A 129 7.41 6.29 18.46
CA THR A 129 7.32 6.53 17.02
C THR A 129 6.68 7.89 16.75
N PHE A 130 6.98 8.46 15.60
CA PHE A 130 6.47 9.76 15.20
C PHE A 130 5.54 9.63 14.00
N HIS A 131 4.61 10.58 13.88
CA HIS A 131 3.77 10.69 12.70
C HIS A 131 4.63 10.79 11.43
N LYS A 132 4.30 10.00 10.41
CA LYS A 132 5.02 9.95 9.14
C LYS A 132 4.12 10.44 8.03
N ASN A 133 4.62 11.35 7.21
CA ASN A 133 3.95 11.81 6.00
C ASN A 133 4.78 11.47 4.77
N VAL A 134 4.10 11.32 3.64
CA VAL A 134 4.69 11.16 2.32
C VAL A 134 4.63 12.51 1.59
N ALA A 135 5.77 13.05 1.22
CA ALA A 135 5.81 14.21 0.35
C ALA A 135 5.58 13.77 -1.10
N ILE A 136 4.56 14.32 -1.75
CA ILE A 136 4.24 14.07 -3.16
C ILE A 136 4.62 15.32 -3.95
N TYR A 137 5.69 15.23 -4.73
CA TYR A 137 6.14 16.30 -5.61
C TYR A 137 5.43 16.14 -6.95
N ARG A 138 4.41 16.95 -7.18
CA ARG A 138 3.65 16.96 -8.43
C ARG A 138 4.35 17.87 -9.44
N LEU A 139 4.87 17.31 -10.52
CA LEU A 139 5.44 18.10 -11.61
C LEU A 139 4.34 18.40 -12.64
N THR A 140 4.19 19.67 -12.99
CA THR A 140 3.10 20.17 -13.84
C THR A 140 3.57 21.33 -14.73
N GLY A 141 2.67 21.87 -15.55
CA GLY A 141 2.87 23.08 -16.34
C GLY A 141 1.54 23.57 -16.90
N THR A 142 1.37 24.89 -17.05
CA THR A 142 0.15 25.50 -17.60
C THR A 142 -0.14 25.05 -19.03
N TRP A 143 0.89 24.68 -19.77
CA TRP A 143 0.82 24.14 -21.13
C TRP A 143 0.51 22.63 -21.19
N CYS A 144 0.47 21.93 -20.06
CA CYS A 144 0.35 20.48 -20.00
C CYS A 144 -1.11 20.03 -20.03
N GLY A 145 -1.60 19.56 -21.16
CA GLY A 145 -3.01 19.12 -21.34
C GLY A 145 -3.41 17.89 -20.53
N TYR A 146 -2.45 17.06 -20.10
CA TYR A 146 -2.72 15.85 -19.29
C TYR A 146 -2.57 16.06 -17.78
N CYS A 147 -1.96 17.16 -17.35
CA CYS A 147 -1.68 17.42 -15.93
C CYS A 147 -2.95 17.51 -15.04
N PRO A 148 -4.11 17.98 -15.54
CA PRO A 148 -5.36 17.94 -14.77
C PRO A 148 -5.78 16.54 -14.34
N GLN A 149 -5.39 15.49 -15.06
CA GLN A 149 -5.73 14.12 -14.71
C GLN A 149 -5.02 13.68 -13.41
N LEU A 150 -3.74 14.02 -13.23
CA LEU A 150 -3.04 13.78 -11.97
C LEU A 150 -3.64 14.59 -10.82
N THR A 151 -4.09 15.84 -11.09
CA THR A 151 -4.83 16.64 -10.09
C THR A 151 -6.09 15.91 -9.63
N THR A 152 -6.87 15.41 -10.59
CA THR A 152 -8.09 14.65 -10.29
C THR A 152 -7.79 13.39 -9.49
N ALA A 153 -6.73 12.66 -9.84
CA ALA A 153 -6.31 11.47 -9.09
C ALA A 153 -5.90 11.81 -7.64
N LEU A 154 -5.14 12.88 -7.44
CA LEU A 154 -4.76 13.36 -6.10
C LEU A 154 -5.96 13.82 -5.27
N ASN A 155 -6.98 14.43 -5.90
CA ASN A 155 -8.22 14.82 -5.21
C ASN A 155 -9.17 13.65 -4.95
N GLY A 156 -8.92 12.49 -5.54
CA GLY A 156 -9.70 11.26 -5.37
C GLY A 156 -9.08 10.25 -4.40
N ILE A 157 -8.02 10.63 -3.67
CA ILE A 157 -7.45 9.78 -2.62
C ILE A 157 -8.38 9.78 -1.39
N ASN A 158 -8.32 8.69 -0.60
CA ASN A 158 -9.11 8.58 0.63
C ASN A 158 -8.51 9.41 1.78
N ASP A 159 -9.32 9.64 2.82
CA ASP A 159 -8.96 10.46 3.99
C ASP A 159 -7.64 10.01 4.64
N PHE A 160 -7.45 8.69 4.77
CA PHE A 160 -6.19 8.15 5.33
C PHE A 160 -4.97 8.58 4.51
N THR A 161 -5.04 8.50 3.18
CA THR A 161 -3.92 8.88 2.30
C THR A 161 -3.73 10.40 2.30
N GLU A 162 -4.81 11.17 2.35
CA GLU A 162 -4.78 12.63 2.45
C GLU A 162 -4.12 13.07 3.75
N ASP A 163 -4.51 12.52 4.90
CA ASP A 163 -3.95 12.83 6.22
C ASP A 163 -2.46 12.51 6.35
N HIS A 164 -1.97 11.55 5.53
CA HIS A 164 -0.57 11.11 5.55
C HIS A 164 0.24 11.58 4.34
N SER A 165 -0.27 12.52 3.55
CA SER A 165 0.45 13.07 2.41
C SER A 165 0.51 14.59 2.44
N VAL A 166 1.59 15.13 1.83
CA VAL A 166 1.76 16.55 1.58
C VAL A 166 2.09 16.72 0.12
N VAL A 167 1.19 17.34 -0.64
CA VAL A 167 1.38 17.62 -2.06
C VAL A 167 2.10 18.95 -2.24
N LEU A 168 3.22 18.90 -2.95
CA LEU A 168 4.02 20.07 -3.36
C LEU A 168 4.00 20.15 -4.89
N GLU A 169 3.54 21.26 -5.41
CA GLU A 169 3.40 21.46 -6.86
C GLU A 169 4.59 22.26 -7.42
N PHE A 170 5.18 21.75 -8.49
CA PHE A 170 6.30 22.35 -9.19
C PHE A 170 5.98 22.51 -10.66
N HIS A 171 5.95 23.76 -11.09
CA HIS A 171 5.73 24.13 -12.48
C HIS A 171 7.02 24.04 -13.32
N ASN A 172 6.86 23.57 -14.55
CA ASN A 172 7.95 23.43 -15.54
C ASN A 172 7.73 24.39 -16.70
N GLY A 173 8.67 25.29 -16.93
CA GLY A 173 8.76 26.11 -18.14
C GLY A 173 7.60 27.09 -18.34
N ASP A 174 6.97 27.58 -17.26
CA ASP A 174 5.93 28.59 -17.29
C ASP A 174 6.16 29.71 -16.25
N GLU A 175 5.22 30.62 -16.13
CA GLU A 175 5.30 31.79 -15.24
C GLU A 175 5.29 31.46 -13.75
N PHE A 176 4.81 30.26 -13.38
CA PHE A 176 4.80 29.78 -11.99
C PHE A 176 6.02 28.95 -11.64
N SER A 177 6.93 28.75 -12.59
CA SER A 177 8.13 27.95 -12.40
C SER A 177 9.09 28.58 -11.41
N VAL A 178 9.48 27.83 -10.37
CA VAL A 178 10.51 28.25 -9.42
C VAL A 178 11.90 27.97 -10.00
N LYS A 179 12.71 29.01 -10.11
CA LYS A 179 14.08 28.90 -10.65
C LYS A 179 14.97 28.15 -9.69
N TYR A 180 15.66 27.14 -10.21
CA TYR A 180 16.71 26.40 -9.51
C TYR A 180 18.08 27.06 -9.75
N ASP A 181 18.36 27.38 -11.02
CA ASP A 181 19.57 28.10 -11.44
C ASP A 181 19.24 29.04 -12.63
N SER A 182 20.27 29.58 -13.31
CA SER A 182 20.07 30.47 -14.45
C SER A 182 19.45 29.80 -15.68
N THR A 183 19.50 28.48 -15.77
CA THR A 183 19.07 27.70 -16.94
C THR A 183 17.88 26.78 -16.67
N HIS A 184 17.67 26.34 -15.43
CA HIS A 184 16.67 25.36 -15.07
C HIS A 184 15.72 25.90 -14.01
N ASP A 185 14.44 25.52 -14.12
CA ASP A 185 13.52 25.55 -13.00
C ASP A 185 13.66 24.28 -12.16
N LEU A 186 13.05 24.31 -10.96
CA LEU A 186 13.14 23.20 -10.01
C LEU A 186 12.48 21.92 -10.54
N ALA A 187 11.36 22.06 -11.28
CA ALA A 187 10.71 20.91 -11.89
C ALA A 187 11.60 20.24 -12.94
N SER A 188 12.22 21.04 -13.83
CA SER A 188 13.20 20.52 -14.81
C SER A 188 14.33 19.77 -14.14
N LYS A 189 14.84 20.29 -13.01
CA LYS A 189 15.92 19.64 -12.25
C LYS A 189 15.46 18.28 -11.70
N LEU A 190 14.27 18.21 -11.12
CA LEU A 190 13.70 16.97 -10.64
C LEU A 190 13.42 15.97 -11.78
N MET A 191 12.95 16.44 -12.94
CA MET A 191 12.77 15.59 -14.12
C MET A 191 14.10 14.93 -14.55
N VAL A 192 15.18 15.67 -14.58
CA VAL A 192 16.53 15.12 -14.90
C VAL A 192 16.95 14.08 -13.86
N GLU A 193 16.80 14.39 -12.57
CA GLU A 193 17.18 13.50 -11.46
C GLU A 193 16.46 12.16 -11.53
N PHE A 194 15.15 12.19 -11.83
CA PHE A 194 14.29 11.00 -11.95
C PHE A 194 14.24 10.43 -13.37
N ARG A 195 15.08 10.92 -14.28
CA ARG A 195 15.18 10.47 -15.70
C ARG A 195 13.83 10.48 -16.41
N ASN A 196 13.00 11.46 -16.07
CA ASN A 196 11.68 11.65 -16.68
C ASN A 196 11.75 12.76 -17.74
N THR A 197 10.97 12.59 -18.80
CA THR A 197 10.90 13.54 -19.93
C THR A 197 9.49 14.04 -20.22
N SER A 198 8.50 13.62 -19.45
CA SER A 198 7.09 13.92 -19.71
C SER A 198 6.34 14.41 -18.47
N LEU A 199 5.21 15.09 -18.69
CA LEU A 199 4.29 15.53 -17.66
C LEU A 199 2.88 14.98 -17.96
N PRO A 200 2.05 14.72 -16.94
CA PRO A 200 2.30 14.91 -15.50
C PRO A 200 3.27 13.86 -14.93
N TYR A 201 3.87 14.17 -13.80
CA TYR A 201 4.72 13.23 -13.09
C TYR A 201 4.64 13.44 -11.59
N ALA A 202 4.59 12.37 -10.82
CA ALA A 202 4.58 12.40 -9.36
C ALA A 202 5.84 11.74 -8.79
N ILE A 203 6.47 12.40 -7.81
CA ILE A 203 7.63 11.88 -7.09
C ILE A 203 7.26 11.76 -5.62
N PHE A 204 7.37 10.55 -5.07
CA PHE A 204 6.99 10.23 -3.69
C PHE A 204 8.23 10.21 -2.80
N SER A 205 8.28 11.11 -1.82
CA SER A 205 9.38 11.25 -0.82
C SER A 205 10.78 11.26 -1.43
N LEU A 206 10.94 11.82 -2.64
CA LEU A 206 12.18 11.83 -3.43
C LEU A 206 12.82 10.44 -3.65
N SER A 207 12.04 9.38 -3.59
CA SER A 207 12.52 8.00 -3.73
C SER A 207 11.90 7.23 -4.89
N LEU A 208 10.68 7.52 -5.26
CA LEU A 208 9.95 6.88 -6.34
C LEU A 208 9.27 7.92 -7.21
N GLY A 209 9.52 7.91 -8.51
CA GLY A 209 8.84 8.75 -9.49
C GLY A 209 8.03 7.92 -10.47
N ILE A 210 6.80 8.30 -10.75
CA ILE A 210 5.91 7.62 -11.69
C ILE A 210 5.03 8.60 -12.48
N ASP A 211 4.64 8.17 -13.69
CA ASP A 211 3.55 8.77 -14.47
C ASP A 211 2.25 8.04 -14.10
N THR A 212 1.54 8.55 -13.10
CA THR A 212 0.25 8.01 -12.66
C THR A 212 -0.88 9.01 -12.81
N ARG A 213 -2.09 8.49 -13.02
CA ARG A 213 -3.35 9.24 -13.07
C ARG A 213 -4.46 8.49 -12.33
N ASP A 214 -4.06 7.57 -11.47
CA ASP A 214 -4.94 6.68 -10.73
C ASP A 214 -4.81 6.93 -9.23
N SER A 215 -5.92 7.32 -8.58
CA SER A 215 -5.97 7.57 -7.14
C SER A 215 -5.65 6.32 -6.31
N TYR A 216 -6.03 5.12 -6.77
CA TYR A 216 -5.75 3.88 -6.07
C TYR A 216 -4.26 3.51 -6.11
N GLU A 217 -3.60 3.76 -7.24
CA GLU A 217 -2.15 3.57 -7.34
C GLU A 217 -1.42 4.53 -6.40
N ILE A 218 -1.84 5.80 -6.33
CA ILE A 218 -1.29 6.79 -5.39
C ILE A 218 -1.46 6.31 -3.94
N GLN A 219 -2.67 5.87 -3.56
CA GLN A 219 -2.97 5.35 -2.22
C GLN A 219 -2.10 4.14 -1.86
N SER A 220 -1.94 3.21 -2.80
CA SER A 220 -1.09 2.02 -2.61
C SER A 220 0.37 2.40 -2.37
N ILE A 221 0.91 3.35 -3.14
CA ILE A 221 2.29 3.84 -2.98
C ILE A 221 2.48 4.54 -1.65
N VAL A 222 1.55 5.43 -1.26
CA VAL A 222 1.61 6.12 0.03
C VAL A 222 1.61 5.12 1.17
N LYS A 223 0.68 4.15 1.15
CA LYS A 223 0.60 3.09 2.16
C LYS A 223 1.90 2.27 2.24
N ASP A 224 2.46 1.88 1.10
CA ASP A 224 3.72 1.13 1.04
C ASP A 224 4.90 1.94 1.65
N ILE A 225 5.02 3.22 1.34
CA ILE A 225 6.06 4.08 1.92
C ILE A 225 5.87 4.25 3.44
N LEU A 226 4.65 4.41 3.91
CA LEU A 226 4.35 4.56 5.33
C LEU A 226 4.72 3.31 6.11
N THR A 227 4.45 2.14 5.55
CA THR A 227 4.64 0.84 6.22
C THR A 227 6.07 0.35 6.22
N LYS A 228 6.90 0.72 5.23
CA LYS A 228 8.26 0.18 5.09
C LYS A 228 9.20 0.48 6.26
N ASN A 229 9.09 1.66 6.88
CA ASN A 229 9.97 2.06 7.98
C ASN A 229 9.23 3.03 8.92
N PRO A 230 9.04 2.70 10.19
CA PRO A 230 8.46 3.61 11.16
C PRO A 230 9.35 4.85 11.35
N ALA A 231 8.73 6.01 11.54
CA ALA A 231 9.46 7.25 11.77
C ALA A 231 10.06 7.26 13.17
N LYS A 232 11.38 7.12 13.25
CA LYS A 232 12.15 7.20 14.50
C LYS A 232 12.59 8.63 14.83
N THR A 233 12.25 9.60 14.00
CA THR A 233 12.58 11.01 14.19
C THR A 233 11.38 11.86 13.84
N GLY A 234 10.98 12.73 14.76
CA GLY A 234 9.92 13.70 14.56
C GLY A 234 10.48 15.12 14.41
N ILE A 235 9.79 15.94 13.61
CA ILE A 235 10.11 17.35 13.41
C ILE A 235 8.86 18.16 13.77
N LYS A 236 9.03 19.15 14.65
CA LYS A 236 8.02 20.17 14.92
C LYS A 236 8.54 21.52 14.47
N ALA A 237 7.88 22.14 13.50
CA ALA A 237 8.25 23.45 13.00
C ALA A 237 7.15 24.47 13.26
N ARG A 238 7.56 25.72 13.47
CA ARG A 238 6.68 26.90 13.50
C ARG A 238 7.31 27.98 12.65
N SER A 239 6.52 28.67 11.86
CA SER A 239 6.98 29.78 11.05
C SER A 239 6.23 31.06 11.37
N SER A 240 6.88 32.20 11.18
CA SER A 240 6.29 33.52 11.27
C SER A 240 6.87 34.42 10.18
N VAL A 241 6.05 35.30 9.63
CA VAL A 241 6.46 36.30 8.62
C VAL A 241 6.32 37.67 9.24
N SER A 242 7.36 38.50 9.08
CA SER A 242 7.37 39.91 9.49
C SER A 242 8.03 40.73 8.40
N GLY A 243 7.26 41.54 7.66
CA GLY A 243 7.73 42.17 6.43
C GLY A 243 8.18 41.11 5.43
N ASP A 244 9.41 41.28 4.91
CA ASP A 244 10.02 40.34 3.95
C ASP A 244 10.79 39.20 4.60
N LYS A 245 10.72 39.10 5.94
CA LYS A 245 11.47 38.10 6.70
C LYS A 245 10.57 36.94 7.11
N LEU A 246 10.88 35.73 6.63
CA LEU A 246 10.36 34.46 7.13
C LEU A 246 11.30 33.93 8.21
N THR A 247 10.74 33.67 9.41
CA THR A 247 11.47 32.99 10.48
C THR A 247 10.86 31.61 10.68
N VAL A 248 11.70 30.57 10.66
CA VAL A 248 11.28 29.18 10.91
C VAL A 248 12.05 28.66 12.12
N ASN A 249 11.33 28.19 13.12
CA ASN A 249 11.87 27.51 14.29
C ASN A 249 11.50 26.03 14.20
N ALA A 250 12.48 25.16 14.10
CA ALA A 250 12.28 23.72 14.04
C ALA A 250 12.95 23.03 15.24
N THR A 251 12.22 22.07 15.80
CA THR A 251 12.72 21.17 16.85
C THR A 251 12.70 19.75 16.28
N VAL A 252 13.83 19.05 16.39
CA VAL A 252 13.97 17.66 15.98
C VAL A 252 14.06 16.81 17.25
N LYS A 253 13.27 15.73 17.30
CA LYS A 253 13.31 14.73 18.37
C LYS A 253 13.55 13.36 17.72
N ALA A 254 14.58 12.67 18.21
CA ALA A 254 14.80 11.26 17.86
C ALA A 254 14.24 10.37 18.97
N SER A 255 13.69 9.19 18.62
CA SER A 255 13.32 8.20 19.63
C SER A 255 14.58 7.71 20.34
N SER A 256 14.51 7.58 21.66
CA SER A 256 15.52 6.82 22.41
C SER A 256 15.40 5.35 22.02
N ALA A 257 16.52 4.73 21.66
CA ALA A 257 16.61 3.29 21.44
C ALA A 257 16.36 2.51 22.74
#